data_6ffb76f58d64e1225d2485caab9c926d
#
_entry.id   6ffb76f58d64e1225d2485caab9c926d
#
_cell.length_a   1.000
_cell.length_b   1.000
_cell.length_c   1.000
_cell.angle_alpha   90.00
_cell.angle_beta   90.00
_cell.angle_gamma   90.00
#
_symmetry.space_group_name_H-M   'P 1'
#
loop_
_entity.id
_entity.type
_entity.pdbx_description
1 polymer ?
#
loop_
_entity_poly.entity_id
_entity_poly.type
_entity_poly.pdbx_seq_one_letter_code
_entity_poly.pdbx_strand_id
1 'polypeptide(L)'
;MKIEDYGRIINLWGGVTPEMSLYVVTRLQELNAKNHDPITIQIHSPGGSLRDGMIIIDMMEAIQSPVYTMALGNAMSMASLILAAGEKDHRKALKHSTIMIHQGSTICEGKFSDIKSGAKRMVETEEMIEELYVKYTGKTKRKIHADLQMDLFLSSDKAVEYGLIDEVVE
;
A
#
# COMPACT_ATOMS: atom_id res chain seq x y z
N MET A 1 18.07 -10.18 9.24
CA MET A 1 17.10 -11.28 9.39
C MET A 1 16.68 -11.68 7.99
N LYS A 2 16.89 -12.95 7.58
CA LYS A 2 16.31 -13.42 6.31
C LYS A 2 14.80 -13.62 6.54
N ILE A 3 13.98 -12.93 5.77
CA ILE A 3 12.55 -13.21 5.71
C ILE A 3 12.40 -14.40 4.76
N GLU A 4 11.91 -15.53 5.26
CA GLU A 4 11.65 -16.72 4.43
C GLU A 4 10.18 -16.72 4.04
N ASP A 5 9.92 -16.80 2.73
CA ASP A 5 8.57 -16.93 2.19
C ASP A 5 8.13 -18.40 2.25
N TYR A 6 6.88 -18.62 2.60
CA TYR A 6 6.26 -19.94 2.58
C TYR A 6 5.30 -20.07 1.39
N GLY A 7 5.65 -20.93 0.44
CA GLY A 7 4.80 -21.19 -0.70
C GLY A 7 4.58 -19.95 -1.58
N ARG A 8 3.35 -19.46 -1.61
CA ARG A 8 2.97 -18.27 -2.39
C ARG A 8 2.69 -17.05 -1.48
N ILE A 9 3.37 -16.98 -0.36
CA ILE A 9 3.30 -15.86 0.57
C ILE A 9 4.58 -15.03 0.43
N ILE A 10 4.41 -13.70 0.34
CA ILE A 10 5.49 -12.70 0.31
C ILE A 10 5.35 -11.84 1.56
N ASN A 11 6.45 -11.64 2.29
CA ASN A 11 6.46 -10.85 3.51
C ASN A 11 6.97 -9.43 3.25
N LEU A 12 6.08 -8.43 3.29
CA LEU A 12 6.42 -7.01 3.31
C LEU A 12 6.55 -6.56 4.78
N TRP A 13 7.76 -6.58 5.30
CA TRP A 13 8.05 -6.36 6.72
C TRP A 13 9.04 -5.21 6.93
N GLY A 14 8.65 -4.19 7.69
CA GLY A 14 9.46 -2.98 7.88
C GLY A 14 9.17 -1.90 6.85
N GLY A 15 10.11 -0.98 6.61
CA GLY A 15 9.91 0.15 5.70
C GLY A 15 9.75 -0.25 4.24
N VAL A 16 8.92 0.51 3.52
CA VAL A 16 8.86 0.43 2.06
C VAL A 16 10.07 1.19 1.50
N THR A 17 11.10 0.44 1.13
CA THR A 17 12.40 0.93 0.63
C THR A 17 12.67 0.37 -0.77
N PRO A 18 13.71 0.86 -1.49
CA PRO A 18 14.12 0.27 -2.76
C PRO A 18 14.42 -1.23 -2.66
N GLU A 19 15.06 -1.68 -1.56
CA GLU A 19 15.39 -3.09 -1.35
C GLU A 19 14.13 -3.93 -1.13
N MET A 20 13.18 -3.42 -0.32
CA MET A 20 11.90 -4.09 -0.10
C MET A 20 11.08 -4.16 -1.39
N SER A 21 11.04 -3.09 -2.16
CA SER A 21 10.36 -3.06 -3.46
C SER A 21 10.95 -4.07 -4.42
N LEU A 22 12.28 -4.09 -4.57
CA LEU A 22 12.97 -5.06 -5.42
C LEU A 22 12.67 -6.51 -4.99
N TYR A 23 12.71 -6.79 -3.69
CA TYR A 23 12.38 -8.10 -3.14
C TYR A 23 10.96 -8.52 -3.50
N VAL A 24 9.95 -7.69 -3.16
CA VAL A 24 8.53 -8.02 -3.41
C VAL A 24 8.26 -8.21 -4.89
N VAL A 25 8.73 -7.31 -5.74
CA VAL A 25 8.56 -7.37 -7.20
C VAL A 25 9.20 -8.63 -7.79
N THR A 26 10.43 -8.95 -7.39
CA THR A 26 11.10 -10.17 -7.86
C THR A 26 10.30 -11.42 -7.46
N ARG A 27 9.80 -11.47 -6.21
CA ARG A 27 8.98 -12.60 -5.76
C ARG A 27 7.64 -12.70 -6.49
N LEU A 28 6.97 -11.58 -6.76
CA LEU A 28 5.75 -11.56 -7.57
C LEU A 28 5.99 -12.13 -8.97
N GLN A 29 7.06 -11.70 -9.64
CA GLN A 29 7.44 -12.20 -10.96
C GLN A 29 7.78 -13.70 -10.95
N GLU A 30 8.59 -14.15 -10.00
CA GLU A 30 8.97 -15.56 -9.85
C GLU A 30 7.76 -16.47 -9.60
N LEU A 31 6.85 -16.05 -8.74
CA LEU A 31 5.65 -16.83 -8.41
C LEU A 31 4.66 -16.84 -9.58
N ASN A 32 4.46 -15.71 -10.25
CA ASN A 32 3.62 -15.61 -11.44
C ASN A 32 4.16 -16.45 -12.60
N ALA A 33 5.49 -16.54 -12.77
CA ALA A 33 6.12 -17.37 -13.80
C ALA A 33 5.93 -18.89 -13.58
N LYS A 34 5.71 -19.34 -12.33
CA LYS A 34 5.46 -20.75 -12.01
C LYS A 34 4.05 -21.21 -12.37
N ASN A 35 3.07 -20.44 -12.00
CA ASN A 35 1.65 -20.59 -12.30
C ASN A 35 0.91 -19.30 -11.92
N HIS A 36 -0.40 -19.24 -12.20
CA HIS A 36 -1.21 -18.04 -11.92
C HIS A 36 -2.15 -18.22 -10.73
N ASP A 37 -1.83 -19.13 -9.80
CA ASP A 37 -2.54 -19.22 -8.54
C ASP A 37 -2.40 -17.93 -7.72
N PRO A 38 -3.30 -17.64 -6.76
CA PRO A 38 -3.21 -16.45 -5.93
C PRO A 38 -1.88 -16.34 -5.16
N ILE A 39 -1.37 -15.11 -5.05
CA ILE A 39 -0.18 -14.76 -4.25
C ILE A 39 -0.67 -13.88 -3.09
N THR A 40 -0.21 -14.12 -1.87
CA THR A 40 -0.56 -13.30 -0.71
C THR A 40 0.62 -12.46 -0.26
N ILE A 41 0.44 -11.14 -0.16
CA ILE A 41 1.40 -10.25 0.50
C ILE A 41 0.95 -10.06 1.95
N GLN A 42 1.76 -10.54 2.90
CA GLN A 42 1.59 -10.26 4.32
C GLN A 42 2.33 -8.99 4.70
N ILE A 43 1.63 -8.06 5.36
CA ILE A 43 2.10 -6.69 5.56
C ILE A 43 2.24 -6.38 7.05
N HIS A 44 3.44 -5.99 7.47
CA HIS A 44 3.72 -5.34 8.75
C HIS A 44 4.70 -4.20 8.53
N SER A 45 4.17 -2.99 8.27
CA SER A 45 4.99 -1.89 7.75
C SER A 45 4.47 -0.52 8.21
N PRO A 46 5.34 0.40 8.60
CA PRO A 46 4.99 1.80 8.84
C PRO A 46 4.80 2.60 7.54
N GLY A 47 4.98 1.99 6.37
CA GLY A 47 5.04 2.69 5.09
C GLY A 47 6.47 3.05 4.70
N GLY A 48 6.64 4.09 3.92
CA GLY A 48 7.95 4.53 3.43
C GLY A 48 7.88 5.23 2.08
N SER A 49 8.84 4.92 1.19
CA SER A 49 8.95 5.56 -0.11
C SER A 49 7.72 5.33 -0.99
N LEU A 50 7.09 6.42 -1.40
CA LEU A 50 5.95 6.37 -2.31
C LEU A 50 6.33 5.73 -3.65
N ARG A 51 7.48 6.12 -4.23
CA ARG A 51 7.94 5.61 -5.52
C ARG A 51 8.12 4.10 -5.49
N ASP A 52 8.75 3.58 -4.43
CA ASP A 52 9.00 2.16 -4.28
C ASP A 52 7.71 1.37 -4.03
N GLY A 53 6.78 1.95 -3.28
CA GLY A 53 5.45 1.37 -3.08
C GLY A 53 4.61 1.34 -4.37
N MET A 54 4.69 2.38 -5.20
CA MET A 54 4.00 2.40 -6.50
C MET A 54 4.52 1.31 -7.43
N ILE A 55 5.83 1.02 -7.45
CA ILE A 55 6.39 -0.09 -8.23
C ILE A 55 5.79 -1.43 -7.79
N ILE A 56 5.56 -1.61 -6.48
CA ILE A 56 4.89 -2.82 -5.96
C ILE A 56 3.45 -2.89 -6.47
N ILE A 57 2.68 -1.80 -6.37
CA ILE A 57 1.29 -1.75 -6.83
C ILE A 57 1.19 -2.00 -8.33
N ASP A 58 2.02 -1.34 -9.12
CA ASP A 58 2.06 -1.52 -10.57
C ASP A 58 2.35 -2.98 -10.95
N MET A 59 3.25 -3.65 -10.22
CA MET A 59 3.52 -5.07 -10.43
C MET A 59 2.35 -5.96 -10.02
N MET A 60 1.68 -5.67 -8.90
CA MET A 60 0.48 -6.40 -8.48
C MET A 60 -0.62 -6.34 -9.55
N GLU A 61 -0.80 -5.18 -10.19
CA GLU A 61 -1.81 -4.99 -11.25
C GLU A 61 -1.37 -5.56 -12.62
N ALA A 62 -0.07 -5.68 -12.88
CA ALA A 62 0.44 -6.11 -14.18
C ALA A 62 0.51 -7.64 -14.34
N ILE A 63 0.65 -8.41 -13.27
CA ILE A 63 0.78 -9.88 -13.33
C ILE A 63 -0.59 -10.56 -13.48
N GLN A 64 -0.58 -11.81 -13.94
CA GLN A 64 -1.81 -12.60 -14.12
C GLN A 64 -2.30 -13.27 -12.83
N SER A 65 -1.41 -13.55 -11.88
CA SER A 65 -1.78 -14.08 -10.57
C SER A 65 -2.55 -13.02 -9.79
N PRO A 66 -3.74 -13.30 -9.25
CA PRO A 66 -4.41 -12.38 -8.34
C PRO A 66 -3.57 -12.20 -7.07
N VAL A 67 -3.42 -10.96 -6.62
CA VAL A 67 -2.61 -10.64 -5.44
C VAL A 67 -3.53 -10.31 -4.27
N TYR A 68 -3.53 -11.19 -3.28
CA TYR A 68 -4.24 -11.01 -2.00
C TYR A 68 -3.34 -10.24 -1.04
N THR A 69 -3.94 -9.50 -0.12
CA THR A 69 -3.20 -8.73 0.88
C THR A 69 -3.70 -9.00 2.28
N MET A 70 -2.80 -9.02 3.26
CA MET A 70 -3.16 -9.28 4.65
C MET A 70 -2.29 -8.48 5.62
N ALA A 71 -2.89 -7.59 6.39
CA ALA A 71 -2.20 -6.89 7.47
C ALA A 71 -2.02 -7.79 8.70
N LEU A 72 -0.77 -7.96 9.18
CA LEU A 72 -0.40 -8.75 10.36
C LEU A 72 0.01 -7.89 11.56
N GLY A 73 -0.43 -6.65 11.62
CA GLY A 73 -0.08 -5.71 12.67
C GLY A 73 -0.25 -4.29 12.14
N ASN A 74 0.82 -3.61 11.76
CA ASN A 74 0.71 -2.27 11.20
C ASN A 74 0.70 -2.30 9.67
N ALA A 75 -0.24 -1.59 9.05
CA ALA A 75 -0.21 -1.24 7.64
C ALA A 75 -0.48 0.26 7.51
N MET A 76 0.58 1.07 7.49
CA MET A 76 0.47 2.51 7.60
C MET A 76 1.01 3.23 6.36
N SER A 77 0.47 4.43 6.06
CA SER A 77 0.97 5.27 4.97
C SER A 77 1.02 4.49 3.65
N MET A 78 2.14 4.46 2.94
CA MET A 78 2.30 3.71 1.69
C MET A 78 1.90 2.23 1.82
N ALA A 79 2.13 1.60 2.99
CA ALA A 79 1.75 0.20 3.21
C ALA A 79 0.23 0.00 3.28
N SER A 80 -0.54 0.99 3.73
CA SER A 80 -2.01 0.94 3.69
C SER A 80 -2.56 1.05 2.26
N LEU A 81 -1.85 1.76 1.38
CA LEU A 81 -2.21 1.83 -0.03
C LEU A 81 -1.92 0.49 -0.74
N ILE A 82 -0.77 -0.14 -0.46
CA ILE A 82 -0.45 -1.50 -0.95
C ILE A 82 -1.49 -2.52 -0.45
N LEU A 83 -1.89 -2.44 0.84
CA LEU A 83 -2.94 -3.29 1.41
C LEU A 83 -4.26 -3.12 0.64
N ALA A 84 -4.67 -1.88 0.40
CA ALA A 84 -5.92 -1.55 -0.30
C ALA A 84 -5.89 -1.93 -1.79
N ALA A 85 -4.70 -2.00 -2.41
CA ALA A 85 -4.51 -2.38 -3.81
C ALA A 85 -4.63 -3.90 -4.07
N GLY A 86 -4.76 -4.72 -3.03
CA GLY A 86 -5.01 -6.15 -3.17
C GLY A 86 -6.31 -6.46 -3.93
N GLU A 87 -6.41 -7.69 -4.44
CA GLU A 87 -7.60 -8.18 -5.12
C GLU A 87 -8.83 -8.00 -4.23
N LYS A 88 -9.88 -7.41 -4.80
CA LYS A 88 -11.12 -7.14 -4.07
C LYS A 88 -11.72 -8.43 -3.53
N ASP A 89 -12.33 -8.35 -2.36
CA ASP A 89 -12.87 -9.47 -1.56
C ASP A 89 -11.79 -10.39 -0.96
N HIS A 90 -10.50 -10.04 -1.15
CA HIS A 90 -9.35 -10.79 -0.63
C HIS A 90 -8.33 -9.92 0.12
N ARG A 91 -8.71 -8.71 0.52
CA ARG A 91 -7.91 -7.82 1.36
C ARG A 91 -8.29 -8.04 2.82
N LYS A 92 -7.34 -8.47 3.64
CA LYS A 92 -7.62 -8.92 5.01
C LYS A 92 -6.74 -8.24 6.04
N ALA A 93 -7.16 -8.28 7.29
CA ALA A 93 -6.32 -7.92 8.44
C ALA A 93 -6.59 -8.84 9.62
N LEU A 94 -5.57 -9.10 10.44
CA LEU A 94 -5.77 -9.71 11.74
C LEU A 94 -6.51 -8.74 12.67
N LYS A 95 -7.25 -9.27 13.65
CA LYS A 95 -8.12 -8.53 14.57
C LYS A 95 -7.45 -7.32 15.24
N HIS A 96 -6.19 -7.45 15.64
CA HIS A 96 -5.45 -6.40 16.35
C HIS A 96 -4.54 -5.57 15.44
N SER A 97 -4.76 -5.62 14.13
CA SER A 97 -4.02 -4.78 13.18
C SER A 97 -4.46 -3.31 13.28
N THR A 98 -3.53 -2.44 12.97
CA THR A 98 -3.76 -1.00 12.86
C THR A 98 -3.47 -0.56 11.44
N ILE A 99 -4.44 0.04 10.80
CA ILE A 99 -4.30 0.62 9.48
C ILE A 99 -4.29 2.14 9.61
N MET A 100 -3.36 2.83 8.96
CA MET A 100 -3.30 4.29 9.02
C MET A 100 -3.12 4.88 7.63
N ILE A 101 -3.94 5.87 7.33
CA ILE A 101 -3.84 6.68 6.13
C ILE A 101 -3.53 8.13 6.50
N HIS A 102 -2.71 8.78 5.70
CA HIS A 102 -2.40 10.20 5.80
C HIS A 102 -1.85 10.73 4.47
N GLN A 103 -1.72 12.03 4.34
CA GLN A 103 -1.05 12.66 3.21
C GLN A 103 0.45 12.35 3.19
N GLY A 104 1.05 12.39 2.01
CA GLY A 104 2.50 12.25 1.87
C GLY A 104 3.25 13.45 2.46
N SER A 105 4.51 13.22 2.84
CA SER A 105 5.42 14.28 3.26
C SER A 105 6.69 14.24 2.42
N THR A 106 7.25 15.43 2.15
CA THR A 106 8.54 15.54 1.45
C THR A 106 9.27 16.83 1.86
N ILE A 107 10.54 16.88 1.52
CA ILE A 107 11.37 18.06 1.68
C ILE A 107 11.76 18.56 0.29
N CYS A 108 11.54 19.85 0.04
CA CYS A 108 12.01 20.53 -1.18
C CYS A 108 13.09 21.54 -0.83
N GLU A 109 14.26 21.36 -1.41
CA GLU A 109 15.43 22.26 -1.25
C GLU A 109 15.99 22.64 -2.62
N GLY A 110 16.66 23.77 -2.69
CA GLY A 110 17.34 24.23 -3.91
C GLY A 110 16.95 25.64 -4.33
N LYS A 111 17.10 25.94 -5.62
CA LYS A 111 16.73 27.24 -6.20
C LYS A 111 15.23 27.45 -6.21
N PHE A 112 14.75 28.68 -6.31
CA PHE A 112 13.32 28.99 -6.40
C PHE A 112 12.58 28.19 -7.49
N SER A 113 13.21 28.00 -8.65
CA SER A 113 12.68 27.18 -9.74
C SER A 113 12.49 25.73 -9.33
N ASP A 114 13.41 25.17 -8.55
CA ASP A 114 13.42 23.77 -8.12
C ASP A 114 12.34 23.55 -7.06
N ILE A 115 12.22 24.48 -6.10
CA ILE A 115 11.16 24.47 -5.07
C ILE A 115 9.79 24.55 -5.73
N LYS A 116 9.60 25.49 -6.70
CA LYS A 116 8.33 25.64 -7.43
C LYS A 116 7.96 24.36 -8.21
N SER A 117 8.93 23.78 -8.89
CA SER A 117 8.72 22.53 -9.64
C SER A 117 8.47 21.34 -8.70
N GLY A 118 9.16 21.31 -7.55
CA GLY A 118 8.93 20.32 -6.49
C GLY A 118 7.51 20.41 -5.93
N ALA A 119 7.05 21.60 -5.56
CA ALA A 119 5.71 21.82 -5.06
C ALA A 119 4.62 21.39 -6.06
N LYS A 120 4.81 21.69 -7.36
CA LYS A 120 3.88 21.22 -8.40
C LYS A 120 3.81 19.69 -8.44
N ARG A 121 4.96 19.00 -8.45
CA ARG A 121 4.99 17.53 -8.44
C ARG A 121 4.36 16.94 -7.17
N MET A 122 4.46 17.62 -6.03
CA MET A 122 3.78 17.18 -4.79
C MET A 122 2.26 17.17 -4.96
N VAL A 123 1.69 18.24 -5.50
CA VAL A 123 0.24 18.34 -5.76
C VAL A 123 -0.22 17.23 -6.71
N GLU A 124 0.51 17.02 -7.82
CA GLU A 124 0.21 15.94 -8.78
C GLU A 124 0.28 14.55 -8.11
N THR A 125 1.23 14.36 -7.21
CA THR A 125 1.39 13.12 -6.45
C THR A 125 0.27 12.91 -5.43
N GLU A 126 -0.12 13.96 -4.71
CA GLU A 126 -1.25 13.93 -3.78
C GLU A 126 -2.55 13.55 -4.49
N GLU A 127 -2.83 14.19 -5.62
CA GLU A 127 -4.00 13.87 -6.46
C GLU A 127 -4.01 12.40 -6.90
N MET A 128 -2.87 11.86 -7.31
CA MET A 128 -2.73 10.46 -7.70
C MET A 128 -3.02 9.52 -6.51
N ILE A 129 -2.49 9.80 -5.32
CA ILE A 129 -2.74 9.00 -4.12
C ILE A 129 -4.23 9.02 -3.76
N GLU A 130 -4.86 10.20 -3.79
CA GLU A 130 -6.29 10.35 -3.55
C GLU A 130 -7.12 9.50 -4.52
N GLU A 131 -6.79 9.53 -5.82
CA GLU A 131 -7.46 8.75 -6.85
C GLU A 131 -7.32 7.24 -6.63
N LEU A 132 -6.16 6.78 -6.19
CA LEU A 132 -5.94 5.38 -5.83
C LEU A 132 -6.79 4.96 -4.61
N TYR A 133 -6.83 5.78 -3.55
CA TYR A 133 -7.72 5.48 -2.43
C TYR A 133 -9.20 5.51 -2.84
N VAL A 134 -9.62 6.44 -3.70
CA VAL A 134 -10.98 6.43 -4.27
C VAL A 134 -11.26 5.13 -5.02
N LYS A 135 -10.34 4.71 -5.89
CA LYS A 135 -10.43 3.46 -6.67
C LYS A 135 -10.62 2.24 -5.77
N TYR A 136 -9.79 2.12 -4.73
CA TYR A 136 -9.76 0.91 -3.92
C TYR A 136 -10.83 0.88 -2.82
N THR A 137 -11.22 2.05 -2.28
CA THR A 137 -12.19 2.11 -1.16
C THR A 137 -13.62 2.38 -1.59
N GLY A 138 -13.83 2.95 -2.78
CA GLY A 138 -15.11 3.44 -3.25
C GLY A 138 -15.61 4.70 -2.53
N LYS A 139 -14.81 5.34 -1.69
CA LYS A 139 -15.15 6.61 -1.04
C LYS A 139 -15.06 7.76 -2.04
N THR A 140 -15.76 8.86 -1.77
CA THR A 140 -15.67 10.06 -2.60
C THR A 140 -14.31 10.75 -2.45
N LYS A 141 -13.81 11.39 -3.51
CA LYS A 141 -12.55 12.15 -3.48
C LYS A 141 -12.55 13.20 -2.35
N ARG A 142 -13.68 13.88 -2.12
CA ARG A 142 -13.81 14.83 -1.02
C ARG A 142 -13.59 14.19 0.36
N LYS A 143 -14.10 12.97 0.58
CA LYS A 143 -13.92 12.23 1.83
C LYS A 143 -12.46 11.83 2.01
N ILE A 144 -11.86 11.24 0.97
CA ILE A 144 -10.44 10.84 0.97
C ILE A 144 -9.54 12.05 1.25
N HIS A 145 -9.73 13.16 0.51
CA HIS A 145 -8.96 14.38 0.72
C HIS A 145 -9.03 14.86 2.18
N ALA A 146 -10.23 14.94 2.75
CA ALA A 146 -10.41 15.39 4.14
C ALA A 146 -9.74 14.46 5.16
N ASP A 147 -9.81 13.15 4.94
CA ASP A 147 -9.24 12.15 5.87
C ASP A 147 -7.70 12.08 5.80
N LEU A 148 -7.13 12.36 4.63
CA LEU A 148 -5.67 12.37 4.46
C LEU A 148 -4.97 13.59 5.08
N GLN A 149 -5.72 14.63 5.47
CA GLN A 149 -5.13 15.84 6.07
C GLN A 149 -4.55 15.60 7.49
N MET A 150 -4.89 14.49 8.13
CA MET A 150 -4.40 14.09 9.45
C MET A 150 -4.10 12.59 9.46
N ASP A 151 -3.33 12.15 10.46
CA ASP A 151 -3.11 10.70 10.66
C ASP A 151 -4.42 10.04 11.09
N LEU A 152 -5.09 9.36 10.17
CA LEU A 152 -6.31 8.62 10.45
C LEU A 152 -5.99 7.16 10.77
N PHE A 153 -6.03 6.82 12.07
CA PHE A 153 -5.84 5.46 12.55
C PHE A 153 -7.17 4.69 12.58
N LEU A 154 -7.16 3.51 11.99
CA LEU A 154 -8.31 2.62 11.89
C LEU A 154 -7.99 1.27 12.51
N SER A 155 -8.89 0.74 13.35
CA SER A 155 -8.90 -0.68 13.69
C SER A 155 -9.27 -1.52 12.47
N SER A 156 -9.05 -2.82 12.53
CA SER A 156 -9.41 -3.72 11.42
C SER A 156 -10.88 -3.61 11.04
N ASP A 157 -11.82 -3.57 12.02
CA ASP A 157 -13.25 -3.41 11.76
C ASP A 157 -13.56 -2.09 11.05
N LYS A 158 -12.97 -1.00 11.51
CA LYS A 158 -13.14 0.32 10.87
C LYS A 158 -12.51 0.38 9.46
N ALA A 159 -11.44 -0.37 9.22
CA ALA A 159 -10.84 -0.47 7.90
C ALA A 159 -11.74 -1.23 6.91
N VAL A 160 -12.53 -2.21 7.36
CA VAL A 160 -13.59 -2.84 6.55
C VAL A 160 -14.68 -1.81 6.22
N GLU A 161 -15.21 -1.09 7.22
CA GLU A 161 -16.25 -0.04 7.01
C GLU A 161 -15.74 1.07 6.08
N TYR A 162 -14.46 1.36 6.15
CA TYR A 162 -13.82 2.34 5.28
C TYR A 162 -13.63 1.83 3.85
N GLY A 163 -13.50 0.54 3.64
CA GLY A 163 -13.27 -0.11 2.35
C GLY A 163 -11.79 -0.34 2.00
N LEU A 164 -10.88 -0.18 2.97
CA LEU A 164 -9.46 -0.47 2.79
C LEU A 164 -9.17 -1.97 2.76
N ILE A 165 -9.98 -2.75 3.46
CA ILE A 165 -9.95 -4.21 3.49
C ILE A 165 -11.37 -4.76 3.39
N ASP A 166 -11.49 -6.07 3.18
CA ASP A 166 -12.77 -6.75 2.97
C ASP A 166 -13.17 -7.63 4.16
N GLU A 167 -12.18 -8.14 4.94
CA GLU A 167 -12.42 -9.11 6.01
C GLU A 167 -11.44 -8.93 7.18
N VAL A 168 -11.94 -9.16 8.39
CA VAL A 168 -11.11 -9.31 9.59
C VAL A 168 -10.98 -10.80 9.90
N VAL A 169 -9.73 -11.28 10.04
CA VAL A 169 -9.41 -12.65 10.43
C VAL A 169 -9.27 -12.70 11.95
N GLU A 170 -10.08 -13.54 12.61
CA GLU A 170 -10.08 -13.73 14.06
C GLU A 170 -8.97 -14.70 14.53
#